data_65b62a8459e1d01be70d1b7bd39e86e5
#
_entry.id   65b62a8459e1d01be70d1b7bd39e86e5
#
_cell.length_a   1.000
_cell.length_b   1.000
_cell.length_c   1.000
_cell.angle_alpha   90.00
_cell.angle_beta   90.00
_cell.angle_gamma   90.00
#
_symmetry.space_group_name_H-M   'P 1'
#
loop_
_entity.id
_entity.type
_entity.pdbx_description
1 polymer ?
#
loop_
_entity_poly.entity_id
_entity_poly.type
_entity_poly.pdbx_seq_one_letter_code
_entity_poly.pdbx_strand_id
1 'polypeptide(L)'
;MKIRVLHLGKYYPPHTGGIEIYLQQLVTHQSKGMDVTAIVANDLRRTQVEFLDGAKITRVATFGAIASMPITPTMAWHIRQSKADIVHLHTPNPGAALALLASGHPGKLIITHHADTLGRKQLRRISDPFVRAAMERASAIIVTSKRYLESSEELASFRDKCRIIPLGIDTAPFANLKTTESAYIRTEYGERLILSVGRLVPYKGFEYLIQSMKNVDGTLLLVGTGYLQRELQRCIQECSVQDKVHLLGHVDDIAPYYRASSIFVLPSITRAEAFGVVQMEAMASGIPIVNTDIPSGVPEVSVHGQTGLTVPPEDPVALAQAINLLLDNDTLRQQLGAAARKRVQDEFSAEKMVERTLKLYEEVMAESV
;
A
#
# COMPACT_ATOMS: atom_id res chain seq x y z
N MET A 1 -25.60 -11.34 17.57
CA MET A 1 -25.02 -12.40 16.71
C MET A 1 -23.69 -11.88 16.18
N LYS A 2 -22.58 -12.66 16.20
CA LYS A 2 -21.32 -12.15 15.61
C LYS A 2 -21.45 -12.12 14.10
N ILE A 3 -21.10 -11.01 13.44
CA ILE A 3 -21.05 -10.90 11.99
C ILE A 3 -19.95 -11.85 11.46
N ARG A 4 -20.27 -12.64 10.45
CA ARG A 4 -19.33 -13.56 9.77
C ARG A 4 -18.83 -12.88 8.51
N VAL A 5 -17.52 -12.74 8.40
CA VAL A 5 -16.86 -12.04 7.28
C VAL A 5 -16.00 -13.00 6.49
N LEU A 6 -16.17 -13.01 5.16
CA LEU A 6 -15.30 -13.69 4.22
C LEU A 6 -14.48 -12.69 3.43
N HIS A 7 -13.17 -12.67 3.62
CA HIS A 7 -12.26 -11.90 2.76
C HIS A 7 -11.86 -12.70 1.52
N LEU A 8 -11.87 -12.05 0.36
CA LEU A 8 -11.38 -12.58 -0.90
C LEU A 8 -10.17 -11.76 -1.35
N GLY A 9 -8.97 -12.31 -1.09
CA GLY A 9 -7.70 -11.71 -1.49
C GLY A 9 -7.07 -12.42 -2.70
N LYS A 10 -6.02 -11.83 -3.26
CA LYS A 10 -5.21 -12.49 -4.28
C LYS A 10 -4.28 -13.50 -3.63
N TYR A 11 -3.49 -13.04 -2.66
CA TYR A 11 -2.59 -13.84 -1.83
C TYR A 11 -2.72 -13.42 -0.37
N TYR A 12 -2.03 -14.14 0.52
CA TYR A 12 -1.89 -13.87 1.94
C TYR A 12 -0.42 -14.12 2.36
N PRO A 13 0.10 -13.51 3.41
CA PRO A 13 1.47 -13.79 3.85
C PRO A 13 1.79 -15.31 3.91
N PRO A 14 3.02 -15.74 3.48
CA PRO A 14 4.24 -14.97 3.38
C PRO A 14 4.40 -14.15 2.08
N HIS A 15 3.42 -14.10 1.18
CA HIS A 15 3.46 -13.15 0.08
C HIS A 15 3.46 -11.72 0.62
N THR A 16 4.41 -10.91 0.15
CA THR A 16 4.59 -9.52 0.57
C THR A 16 4.12 -8.54 -0.50
N GLY A 17 3.20 -7.67 -0.14
CA GLY A 17 2.67 -6.59 -0.96
C GLY A 17 1.72 -5.74 -0.15
N GLY A 18 1.44 -4.52 -0.61
CA GLY A 18 0.57 -3.60 0.15
C GLY A 18 -0.84 -4.16 0.39
N ILE A 19 -1.40 -4.90 -0.58
CA ILE A 19 -2.74 -5.49 -0.46
C ILE A 19 -2.73 -6.68 0.51
N GLU A 20 -1.70 -7.51 0.46
CA GLU A 20 -1.55 -8.68 1.32
C GLU A 20 -1.37 -8.27 2.79
N ILE A 21 -0.55 -7.25 3.05
CA ILE A 21 -0.35 -6.67 4.39
C ILE A 21 -1.66 -6.03 4.89
N TYR A 22 -2.35 -5.27 4.06
CA TYR A 22 -3.65 -4.68 4.39
C TYR A 22 -4.67 -5.76 4.77
N LEU A 23 -4.78 -6.82 3.96
CA LEU A 23 -5.68 -7.94 4.24
C LEU A 23 -5.34 -8.62 5.56
N GLN A 24 -4.05 -8.88 5.82
CA GLN A 24 -3.60 -9.47 7.08
C GLN A 24 -3.98 -8.60 8.28
N GLN A 25 -3.73 -7.30 8.21
CA GLN A 25 -4.10 -6.37 9.28
C GLN A 25 -5.60 -6.37 9.57
N LEU A 26 -6.44 -6.36 8.51
CA LEU A 26 -7.89 -6.48 8.68
C LEU A 26 -8.26 -7.79 9.37
N VAL A 27 -7.76 -8.91 8.88
CA VAL A 27 -8.05 -10.26 9.42
C VAL A 27 -7.64 -10.33 10.88
N THR A 28 -6.41 -9.93 11.21
CA THR A 28 -5.86 -9.98 12.58
C THR A 28 -6.69 -9.17 13.57
N HIS A 29 -7.12 -7.98 13.19
CA HIS A 29 -7.87 -7.12 14.11
C HIS A 29 -9.35 -7.50 14.19
N GLN A 30 -9.97 -7.86 13.08
CA GLN A 30 -11.38 -8.23 13.02
C GLN A 30 -11.65 -9.57 13.74
N SER A 31 -10.72 -10.53 13.67
CA SER A 31 -10.87 -11.84 14.33
C SER A 31 -10.98 -11.77 15.85
N LYS A 32 -10.57 -10.64 16.47
CA LYS A 32 -10.77 -10.39 17.90
C LYS A 32 -12.25 -10.24 18.29
N GLY A 33 -13.11 -9.81 17.36
CA GLY A 33 -14.54 -9.53 17.62
C GLY A 33 -15.53 -10.24 16.71
N MET A 34 -15.09 -10.72 15.54
CA MET A 34 -15.91 -11.32 14.49
C MET A 34 -15.50 -12.77 14.17
N ASP A 35 -16.30 -13.46 13.39
CA ASP A 35 -15.94 -14.74 12.77
C ASP A 35 -15.38 -14.45 11.37
N VAL A 36 -14.07 -14.49 11.25
CA VAL A 36 -13.35 -14.07 10.04
C VAL A 36 -12.77 -15.28 9.33
N THR A 37 -12.96 -15.34 8.04
CA THR A 37 -12.33 -16.31 7.13
C THR A 37 -11.72 -15.58 5.95
N ALA A 38 -10.68 -16.16 5.34
CA ALA A 38 -10.13 -15.63 4.09
C ALA A 38 -9.95 -16.76 3.06
N ILE A 39 -10.23 -16.46 1.81
CA ILE A 39 -9.95 -17.33 0.66
C ILE A 39 -9.00 -16.59 -0.27
N VAL A 40 -7.86 -17.21 -0.56
CA VAL A 40 -6.78 -16.65 -1.39
C VAL A 40 -6.23 -17.73 -2.33
N ALA A 41 -5.44 -17.34 -3.33
CA ALA A 41 -4.72 -18.30 -4.18
C ALA A 41 -3.54 -18.93 -3.42
N ASN A 42 -3.24 -20.20 -3.74
CA ASN A 42 -2.03 -20.90 -3.33
C ASN A 42 -0.95 -20.76 -4.43
N ASP A 43 0.31 -21.02 -4.09
CA ASP A 43 1.38 -21.27 -5.08
C ASP A 43 1.39 -22.70 -5.60
N LEU A 44 0.68 -23.59 -4.91
CA LEU A 44 0.68 -25.02 -5.16
C LEU A 44 -0.64 -25.47 -5.83
N ARG A 45 -0.56 -26.59 -6.56
CA ARG A 45 -1.74 -27.26 -7.16
C ARG A 45 -2.57 -28.07 -6.14
N ARG A 46 -2.54 -27.66 -4.88
CA ARG A 46 -3.34 -28.25 -3.80
C ARG A 46 -3.97 -27.16 -2.95
N THR A 47 -5.16 -27.40 -2.46
CA THR A 47 -5.81 -26.52 -1.48
C THR A 47 -5.28 -26.83 -0.09
N GLN A 48 -4.95 -25.79 0.67
CA GLN A 48 -4.50 -25.87 2.06
C GLN A 48 -5.40 -25.00 2.94
N VAL A 49 -5.67 -25.46 4.14
CA VAL A 49 -6.43 -24.73 5.15
C VAL A 49 -5.54 -24.62 6.37
N GLU A 50 -5.38 -23.42 6.87
CA GLU A 50 -4.57 -23.10 8.05
C GLU A 50 -5.30 -22.08 8.93
N PHE A 51 -4.93 -22.02 10.19
CA PHE A 51 -5.42 -21.02 11.15
C PHE A 51 -4.28 -20.05 11.44
N LEU A 52 -4.40 -18.84 10.96
CA LEU A 52 -3.43 -17.76 11.11
C LEU A 52 -4.16 -16.49 11.54
N ASP A 53 -3.49 -15.68 12.36
CA ASP A 53 -4.00 -14.35 12.75
C ASP A 53 -5.42 -14.39 13.36
N GLY A 54 -5.78 -15.53 14.00
CA GLY A 54 -7.08 -15.74 14.62
C GLY A 54 -8.21 -16.10 13.63
N ALA A 55 -7.90 -16.34 12.36
CA ALA A 55 -8.85 -16.64 11.30
C ALA A 55 -8.51 -17.93 10.55
N LYS A 56 -9.52 -18.53 9.90
CA LYS A 56 -9.35 -19.64 8.96
C LYS A 56 -8.96 -19.10 7.59
N ILE A 57 -7.75 -19.41 7.11
CA ILE A 57 -7.25 -19.06 5.80
C ILE A 57 -7.31 -20.27 4.88
N THR A 58 -8.01 -20.15 3.75
CA THR A 58 -8.07 -21.20 2.72
C THR A 58 -7.27 -20.74 1.51
N ARG A 59 -6.10 -21.37 1.28
CA ARG A 59 -5.29 -21.18 0.08
C ARG A 59 -5.74 -22.17 -0.98
N VAL A 60 -6.41 -21.68 -2.00
CA VAL A 60 -7.04 -22.52 -3.05
C VAL A 60 -5.99 -22.93 -4.08
N ALA A 61 -6.01 -24.19 -4.50
CA ALA A 61 -5.14 -24.75 -5.53
C ALA A 61 -5.07 -23.86 -6.77
N THR A 62 -3.84 -23.56 -7.23
CA THR A 62 -3.57 -22.73 -8.41
C THR A 62 -2.95 -23.57 -9.53
N PHE A 63 -3.48 -23.45 -10.74
CA PHE A 63 -3.05 -24.22 -11.93
C PHE A 63 -2.35 -23.33 -12.96
N GLY A 64 -1.51 -22.44 -12.50
CA GLY A 64 -0.80 -21.45 -13.29
C GLY A 64 -1.39 -20.04 -13.16
N ALA A 65 -0.90 -19.11 -13.97
CA ALA A 65 -1.35 -17.74 -13.97
C ALA A 65 -1.43 -17.16 -15.39
N ILE A 66 -2.42 -16.32 -15.64
CA ILE A 66 -2.55 -15.52 -16.86
C ILE A 66 -2.37 -14.06 -16.46
N ALA A 67 -1.34 -13.39 -17.02
CA ALA A 67 -1.04 -11.98 -16.72
C ALA A 67 -0.93 -11.67 -15.21
N SER A 68 -0.25 -12.55 -14.48
CA SER A 68 -0.09 -12.49 -13.02
C SER A 68 -1.39 -12.73 -12.22
N MET A 69 -2.47 -13.19 -12.85
CA MET A 69 -3.70 -13.62 -12.19
C MET A 69 -3.68 -15.13 -12.01
N PRO A 70 -3.76 -15.66 -10.78
CA PRO A 70 -3.77 -17.09 -10.53
C PRO A 70 -5.06 -17.73 -11.05
N ILE A 71 -4.94 -18.90 -11.67
CA ILE A 71 -6.08 -19.71 -12.14
C ILE A 71 -6.47 -20.66 -11.01
N THR A 72 -7.60 -20.38 -10.35
CA THR A 72 -8.10 -21.09 -9.17
C THR A 72 -9.49 -21.69 -9.42
N PRO A 73 -9.62 -22.81 -10.14
CA PRO A 73 -10.92 -23.33 -10.62
C PRO A 73 -11.92 -23.65 -9.51
N THR A 74 -11.45 -24.03 -8.34
CA THR A 74 -12.31 -24.42 -7.21
C THR A 74 -12.66 -23.27 -6.27
N MET A 75 -12.19 -22.05 -6.53
CA MET A 75 -12.43 -20.89 -5.65
C MET A 75 -13.93 -20.60 -5.51
N ALA A 76 -14.71 -20.65 -6.60
CA ALA A 76 -16.16 -20.43 -6.57
C ALA A 76 -16.87 -21.43 -5.65
N TRP A 77 -16.44 -22.68 -5.66
CA TRP A 77 -17.01 -23.70 -4.76
C TRP A 77 -16.71 -23.38 -3.28
N HIS A 78 -15.49 -23.00 -2.95
CA HIS A 78 -15.11 -22.61 -1.57
C HIS A 78 -15.90 -21.38 -1.10
N ILE A 79 -16.09 -20.38 -1.98
CA ILE A 79 -16.91 -19.20 -1.68
C ILE A 79 -18.36 -19.62 -1.40
N ARG A 80 -18.96 -20.48 -2.24
CA ARG A 80 -20.33 -20.96 -2.10
C ARG A 80 -20.58 -21.72 -0.80
N GLN A 81 -19.57 -22.44 -0.28
CA GLN A 81 -19.66 -23.19 0.98
C GLN A 81 -19.55 -22.28 2.22
N SER A 82 -19.11 -21.03 2.05
CA SER A 82 -19.04 -20.08 3.14
C SER A 82 -20.45 -19.71 3.64
N LYS A 83 -20.56 -19.45 4.94
CA LYS A 83 -21.78 -18.95 5.57
C LYS A 83 -21.63 -17.48 5.98
N ALA A 84 -20.77 -16.73 5.28
CA ALA A 84 -20.50 -15.35 5.60
C ALA A 84 -21.73 -14.46 5.37
N ASP A 85 -21.93 -13.51 6.28
CA ASP A 85 -22.95 -12.47 6.15
C ASP A 85 -22.45 -11.35 5.23
N ILE A 86 -21.13 -11.07 5.29
CA ILE A 86 -20.42 -10.12 4.44
C ILE A 86 -19.31 -10.84 3.68
N VAL A 87 -19.25 -10.60 2.36
CA VAL A 87 -18.10 -10.93 1.52
C VAL A 87 -17.34 -9.65 1.21
N HIS A 88 -16.05 -9.60 1.59
CA HIS A 88 -15.19 -8.47 1.34
C HIS A 88 -14.14 -8.81 0.29
N LEU A 89 -14.33 -8.31 -0.92
CA LEU A 89 -13.44 -8.51 -2.06
C LEU A 89 -12.38 -7.42 -2.14
N HIS A 90 -11.11 -7.81 -2.28
CA HIS A 90 -9.99 -6.89 -2.48
C HIS A 90 -9.60 -6.84 -3.96
N THR A 91 -9.73 -5.66 -4.59
CA THR A 91 -9.41 -5.46 -6.02
C THR A 91 -8.17 -4.57 -6.20
N PRO A 92 -7.42 -4.76 -7.31
CA PRO A 92 -7.74 -5.55 -8.51
C PRO A 92 -7.52 -7.05 -8.31
N ASN A 93 -8.58 -7.83 -8.48
CA ASN A 93 -8.55 -9.29 -8.42
C ASN A 93 -9.70 -9.87 -9.28
N PRO A 94 -9.60 -9.83 -10.60
CA PRO A 94 -10.68 -10.24 -11.49
C PRO A 94 -10.98 -11.73 -11.39
N GLY A 95 -10.01 -12.58 -11.03
CA GLY A 95 -10.23 -14.03 -10.80
C GLY A 95 -11.17 -14.28 -9.62
N ALA A 96 -10.95 -13.59 -8.49
CA ALA A 96 -11.84 -13.70 -7.34
C ALA A 96 -13.21 -13.05 -7.61
N ALA A 97 -13.27 -11.94 -8.37
CA ALA A 97 -14.53 -11.34 -8.79
C ALA A 97 -15.38 -12.33 -9.62
N LEU A 98 -14.77 -12.97 -10.64
CA LEU A 98 -15.44 -14.02 -11.42
C LEU A 98 -15.90 -15.19 -10.54
N ALA A 99 -15.01 -15.70 -9.67
CA ALA A 99 -15.34 -16.80 -8.77
C ALA A 99 -16.49 -16.46 -7.82
N LEU A 100 -16.53 -15.23 -7.29
CA LEU A 100 -17.60 -14.73 -6.44
C LEU A 100 -18.93 -14.68 -7.21
N LEU A 101 -18.96 -14.13 -8.41
CA LEU A 101 -20.16 -14.07 -9.24
C LEU A 101 -20.68 -15.48 -9.58
N ALA A 102 -19.76 -16.38 -9.97
CA ALA A 102 -20.10 -17.77 -10.28
C ALA A 102 -20.57 -18.59 -9.05
N SER A 103 -20.14 -18.22 -7.85
CA SER A 103 -20.54 -18.91 -6.61
C SER A 103 -22.01 -18.72 -6.26
N GLY A 104 -22.63 -17.61 -6.68
CA GLY A 104 -23.99 -17.24 -6.28
C GLY A 104 -24.12 -16.98 -4.77
N HIS A 105 -23.03 -16.64 -4.06
CA HIS A 105 -23.05 -16.43 -2.61
C HIS A 105 -23.98 -15.26 -2.23
N PRO A 106 -24.92 -15.45 -1.25
CA PRO A 106 -25.96 -14.46 -0.95
C PRO A 106 -25.50 -13.28 -0.08
N GLY A 107 -24.32 -13.37 0.57
CA GLY A 107 -23.82 -12.36 1.50
C GLY A 107 -23.68 -10.98 0.85
N LYS A 108 -23.79 -9.95 1.68
CA LYS A 108 -23.57 -8.55 1.26
C LYS A 108 -22.14 -8.39 0.75
N LEU A 109 -21.99 -7.74 -0.39
CA LEU A 109 -20.67 -7.53 -0.99
C LEU A 109 -20.15 -6.15 -0.66
N ILE A 110 -18.96 -6.11 -0.07
CA ILE A 110 -18.15 -4.92 0.10
C ILE A 110 -16.87 -5.12 -0.71
N ILE A 111 -16.41 -4.07 -1.39
CA ILE A 111 -15.17 -4.11 -2.18
C ILE A 111 -14.21 -3.08 -1.61
N THR A 112 -12.94 -3.47 -1.32
CA THR A 112 -11.85 -2.48 -1.22
C THR A 112 -11.15 -2.39 -2.55
N HIS A 113 -11.22 -1.20 -3.17
CA HIS A 113 -10.57 -0.90 -4.43
C HIS A 113 -9.24 -0.19 -4.17
N HIS A 114 -8.13 -0.95 -4.24
CA HIS A 114 -6.80 -0.46 -3.87
C HIS A 114 -6.13 0.34 -4.98
N ALA A 115 -6.35 -0.01 -6.23
CA ALA A 115 -5.81 0.67 -7.39
C ALA A 115 -6.58 0.29 -8.65
N ASP A 116 -6.60 1.19 -9.64
CA ASP A 116 -7.08 0.85 -10.98
C ASP A 116 -6.17 -0.19 -11.63
N THR A 117 -6.75 -1.01 -12.48
CA THR A 117 -5.98 -1.98 -13.27
C THR A 117 -5.19 -1.25 -14.34
N LEU A 118 -3.92 -0.91 -14.07
CA LEU A 118 -3.05 -0.22 -15.02
C LEU A 118 -2.33 -1.20 -15.95
N GLY A 119 -2.26 -0.87 -17.23
CA GLY A 119 -1.54 -1.63 -18.28
C GLY A 119 -2.42 -2.57 -19.08
N ARG A 120 -1.85 -3.18 -20.13
CA ARG A 120 -2.42 -4.20 -21.05
C ARG A 120 -3.90 -4.03 -21.38
N LYS A 121 -4.25 -3.01 -22.17
CA LYS A 121 -5.62 -2.68 -22.61
C LYS A 121 -6.45 -3.91 -23.10
N GLN A 122 -5.80 -4.89 -23.73
CA GLN A 122 -6.48 -6.09 -24.22
C GLN A 122 -6.94 -7.02 -23.09
N LEU A 123 -6.14 -7.21 -22.03
CA LEU A 123 -6.51 -8.02 -20.87
C LEU A 123 -7.60 -7.36 -20.03
N ARG A 124 -7.58 -6.04 -19.92
CA ARG A 124 -8.67 -5.27 -19.29
C ARG A 124 -10.01 -5.56 -19.94
N ARG A 125 -10.10 -5.60 -21.27
CA ARG A 125 -11.37 -5.91 -21.96
C ARG A 125 -12.01 -7.24 -21.53
N ILE A 126 -11.19 -8.22 -21.09
CA ILE A 126 -11.68 -9.52 -20.61
C ILE A 126 -11.98 -9.50 -19.13
N SER A 127 -11.19 -8.80 -18.32
CA SER A 127 -11.29 -8.77 -16.86
C SER A 127 -12.27 -7.74 -16.32
N ASP A 128 -12.35 -6.56 -16.97
CA ASP A 128 -13.17 -5.43 -16.52
C ASP A 128 -14.66 -5.78 -16.37
N PRO A 129 -15.30 -6.59 -17.27
CA PRO A 129 -16.69 -6.95 -17.09
C PRO A 129 -17.00 -7.65 -15.77
N PHE A 130 -16.11 -8.52 -15.28
CA PHE A 130 -16.31 -9.23 -14.01
C PHE A 130 -16.10 -8.33 -12.80
N VAL A 131 -15.08 -7.47 -12.85
CA VAL A 131 -14.83 -6.49 -11.78
C VAL A 131 -16.00 -5.48 -11.74
N ARG A 132 -16.45 -5.01 -12.89
CA ARG A 132 -17.59 -4.10 -13.01
C ARG A 132 -18.88 -4.73 -12.48
N ALA A 133 -19.19 -5.96 -12.86
CA ALA A 133 -20.38 -6.69 -12.36
C ALA A 133 -20.30 -6.90 -10.83
N ALA A 134 -19.11 -7.15 -10.28
CA ALA A 134 -18.93 -7.19 -8.85
C ALA A 134 -19.19 -5.81 -8.20
N MET A 135 -18.69 -4.70 -8.79
CA MET A 135 -18.94 -3.33 -8.31
C MET A 135 -20.43 -2.97 -8.40
N GLU A 136 -21.14 -3.39 -9.46
CA GLU A 136 -22.59 -3.22 -9.59
C GLU A 136 -23.36 -3.91 -8.48
N ARG A 137 -22.94 -5.14 -8.09
CA ARG A 137 -23.51 -5.91 -6.98
C ARG A 137 -23.13 -5.36 -5.60
N ALA A 138 -22.02 -4.65 -5.48
CA ALA A 138 -21.51 -4.20 -4.18
C ALA A 138 -22.49 -3.26 -3.47
N SER A 139 -22.68 -3.48 -2.16
CA SER A 139 -23.40 -2.55 -1.28
C SER A 139 -22.56 -1.31 -0.99
N ALA A 140 -21.24 -1.46 -0.86
CA ALA A 140 -20.30 -0.36 -0.69
C ALA A 140 -18.94 -0.69 -1.33
N ILE A 141 -18.23 0.37 -1.73
CA ILE A 141 -16.88 0.30 -2.29
C ILE A 141 -15.96 1.19 -1.42
N ILE A 142 -15.01 0.57 -0.73
CA ILE A 142 -14.00 1.28 0.03
C ILE A 142 -12.91 1.76 -0.92
N VAL A 143 -12.56 3.04 -0.81
CA VAL A 143 -11.45 3.68 -1.51
C VAL A 143 -10.54 4.37 -0.50
N THR A 144 -9.25 4.47 -0.82
CA THR A 144 -8.25 4.88 0.17
C THR A 144 -8.13 6.39 0.33
N SER A 145 -8.54 7.19 -0.67
CA SER A 145 -8.42 8.64 -0.64
C SER A 145 -9.42 9.32 -1.57
N LYS A 146 -9.69 10.61 -1.32
CA LYS A 146 -10.59 11.43 -2.14
C LYS A 146 -10.01 11.70 -3.51
N ARG A 147 -8.72 12.10 -3.58
CA ARG A 147 -8.05 12.37 -4.87
C ARG A 147 -8.00 11.13 -5.76
N TYR A 148 -7.80 9.97 -5.15
CA TYR A 148 -7.84 8.71 -5.90
C TYR A 148 -9.24 8.44 -6.47
N LEU A 149 -10.29 8.59 -5.64
CA LEU A 149 -11.70 8.45 -6.08
C LEU A 149 -12.03 9.39 -7.25
N GLU A 150 -11.62 10.64 -7.15
CA GLU A 150 -11.87 11.66 -8.17
C GLU A 150 -11.15 11.37 -9.49
N SER A 151 -9.94 10.79 -9.42
CA SER A 151 -9.10 10.50 -10.58
C SER A 151 -9.35 9.12 -11.21
N SER A 152 -10.06 8.21 -10.53
CA SER A 152 -10.30 6.85 -11.02
C SER A 152 -11.41 6.80 -12.07
N GLU A 153 -11.07 6.31 -13.26
CA GLU A 153 -12.04 6.05 -14.32
C GLU A 153 -12.91 4.83 -14.02
N GLU A 154 -12.34 3.81 -13.33
CA GLU A 154 -13.06 2.59 -12.97
C GLU A 154 -14.19 2.87 -11.97
N LEU A 155 -14.01 3.87 -11.10
CA LEU A 155 -14.98 4.25 -10.07
C LEU A 155 -15.99 5.32 -10.51
N ALA A 156 -15.82 5.92 -11.69
CA ALA A 156 -16.63 7.05 -12.13
C ALA A 156 -18.15 6.80 -12.07
N SER A 157 -18.59 5.56 -12.38
CA SER A 157 -20.00 5.15 -12.37
C SER A 157 -20.51 4.63 -11.00
N PHE A 158 -19.64 4.59 -9.97
CA PHE A 158 -19.93 3.98 -8.66
C PHE A 158 -19.68 4.93 -7.49
N ARG A 159 -19.52 6.23 -7.75
CA ARG A 159 -19.13 7.22 -6.72
C ARG A 159 -20.09 7.27 -5.53
N ASP A 160 -21.36 7.05 -5.77
CA ASP A 160 -22.44 7.00 -4.76
C ASP A 160 -22.24 5.84 -3.75
N LYS A 161 -21.68 4.72 -4.22
CA LYS A 161 -21.34 3.57 -3.37
C LYS A 161 -19.99 3.70 -2.67
N CYS A 162 -19.15 4.67 -3.07
CA CYS A 162 -17.82 4.80 -2.53
C CYS A 162 -17.82 5.38 -1.11
N ARG A 163 -16.98 4.80 -0.25
CA ARG A 163 -16.70 5.26 1.11
C ARG A 163 -15.20 5.40 1.28
N ILE A 164 -14.75 6.56 1.75
CA ILE A 164 -13.33 6.82 1.93
C ILE A 164 -12.91 6.25 3.28
N ILE A 165 -12.11 5.19 3.24
CA ILE A 165 -11.45 4.58 4.40
C ILE A 165 -9.96 4.48 4.07
N PRO A 166 -9.13 5.37 4.61
CA PRO A 166 -7.69 5.34 4.39
C PRO A 166 -7.06 4.02 4.85
N LEU A 167 -5.98 3.64 4.21
CA LEU A 167 -5.15 2.52 4.68
C LEU A 167 -4.56 2.85 6.05
N GLY A 168 -4.39 1.84 6.88
CA GLY A 168 -3.70 1.94 8.16
C GLY A 168 -2.49 1.02 8.21
N ILE A 169 -1.54 1.36 9.07
CA ILE A 169 -0.38 0.52 9.37
C ILE A 169 -0.27 0.25 10.87
N ASP A 170 0.40 -0.86 11.22
CA ASP A 170 0.91 -1.02 12.58
C ASP A 170 2.08 -0.04 12.78
N THR A 171 1.90 0.90 13.69
CA THR A 171 2.92 1.92 13.98
C THR A 171 3.96 1.48 15.00
N ALA A 172 3.72 0.38 15.73
CA ALA A 172 4.57 -0.06 16.84
C ALA A 172 6.02 -0.37 16.40
N PRO A 173 6.29 -1.03 15.25
CA PRO A 173 7.65 -1.30 14.80
C PRO A 173 8.49 -0.02 14.57
N PHE A 174 7.81 1.10 14.27
CA PHE A 174 8.44 2.37 13.90
C PHE A 174 8.52 3.38 15.06
N ALA A 175 7.84 3.12 16.18
CA ALA A 175 7.72 4.04 17.30
C ALA A 175 9.01 4.22 18.12
N ASN A 176 9.86 3.20 18.22
CA ASN A 176 11.10 3.23 18.99
C ASN A 176 12.22 3.99 18.27
N LEU A 177 12.70 5.09 18.87
CA LEU A 177 13.53 6.10 18.20
C LEU A 177 15.03 5.80 18.14
N LYS A 178 15.55 4.90 18.97
CA LYS A 178 17.01 4.63 19.01
C LYS A 178 17.27 3.14 19.15
N THR A 179 18.00 2.58 18.17
CA THR A 179 18.55 1.24 18.22
C THR A 179 20.02 1.30 17.87
N THR A 180 20.79 0.29 18.30
CA THR A 180 22.18 0.13 17.94
C THR A 180 22.38 0.11 16.42
N GLU A 181 21.43 -0.54 15.70
CA GLU A 181 21.45 -0.64 14.25
C GLU A 181 21.30 0.72 13.58
N SER A 182 20.41 1.58 14.06
CA SER A 182 20.25 2.92 13.48
C SER A 182 21.48 3.83 13.71
N ALA A 183 22.17 3.65 14.83
CA ALA A 183 23.44 4.35 15.09
C ALA A 183 24.54 3.81 14.16
N TYR A 184 24.62 2.52 13.94
CA TYR A 184 25.57 1.93 13.00
C TYR A 184 25.34 2.44 11.57
N ILE A 185 24.09 2.49 11.09
CA ILE A 185 23.75 3.03 9.77
C ILE A 185 24.26 4.47 9.63
N ARG A 186 24.08 5.32 10.64
CA ARG A 186 24.60 6.70 10.62
C ARG A 186 26.13 6.75 10.61
N THR A 187 26.80 5.86 11.31
CA THR A 187 28.26 5.77 11.30
C THR A 187 28.78 5.40 9.91
N GLU A 188 28.08 4.50 9.22
CA GLU A 188 28.47 4.00 7.89
C GLU A 188 28.17 5.02 6.77
N TYR A 189 26.99 5.66 6.80
CA TYR A 189 26.50 6.48 5.68
C TYR A 189 26.42 7.98 5.97
N GLY A 190 26.72 8.42 7.21
CA GLY A 190 26.67 9.81 7.64
C GLY A 190 25.35 10.23 8.29
N GLU A 191 25.27 11.47 8.77
CA GLU A 191 24.13 12.00 9.54
C GLU A 191 23.01 12.57 8.64
N ARG A 192 23.34 13.02 7.43
CA ARG A 192 22.40 13.66 6.49
C ARG A 192 21.78 12.61 5.56
N LEU A 193 21.06 11.65 6.16
CA LEU A 193 20.51 10.50 5.45
C LEU A 193 19.12 10.78 4.87
N ILE A 194 18.97 10.42 3.61
CA ILE A 194 17.72 10.42 2.86
C ILE A 194 17.36 8.96 2.58
N LEU A 195 16.16 8.54 2.94
CA LEU A 195 15.67 7.20 2.66
C LEU A 195 14.59 7.23 1.58
N SER A 196 14.64 6.28 0.68
CA SER A 196 13.54 5.97 -0.23
C SER A 196 13.35 4.47 -0.32
N VAL A 197 12.10 4.00 -0.28
CA VAL A 197 11.76 2.57 -0.20
C VAL A 197 10.73 2.21 -1.26
N GLY A 198 10.97 1.13 -2.00
CA GLY A 198 9.98 0.61 -2.91
C GLY A 198 10.52 -0.30 -4.00
N ARG A 199 9.60 -0.92 -4.74
CA ARG A 199 9.99 -1.74 -5.90
C ARG A 199 10.65 -0.86 -6.97
N LEU A 200 11.74 -1.34 -7.56
CA LEU A 200 12.46 -0.62 -8.62
C LEU A 200 11.72 -0.77 -9.96
N VAL A 201 10.67 0.04 -10.12
CA VAL A 201 9.76 0.08 -11.28
C VAL A 201 9.52 1.53 -11.73
N PRO A 202 9.13 1.80 -13.00
CA PRO A 202 9.11 3.16 -13.58
C PRO A 202 8.27 4.16 -12.78
N TYR A 203 7.06 3.78 -12.37
CA TYR A 203 6.15 4.73 -11.72
C TYR A 203 6.65 5.26 -10.38
N LYS A 204 7.68 4.63 -9.79
CA LYS A 204 8.31 5.09 -8.54
C LYS A 204 9.24 6.30 -8.73
N GLY A 205 9.69 6.60 -9.97
CA GLY A 205 10.44 7.81 -10.28
C GLY A 205 11.81 7.93 -9.61
N PHE A 206 12.44 6.80 -9.25
CA PHE A 206 13.74 6.82 -8.57
C PHE A 206 14.86 7.46 -9.40
N GLU A 207 14.74 7.45 -10.72
CA GLU A 207 15.67 8.14 -11.61
C GLU A 207 15.72 9.65 -11.35
N TYR A 208 14.57 10.29 -11.12
CA TYR A 208 14.51 11.73 -10.82
C TYR A 208 15.10 12.04 -9.45
N LEU A 209 14.91 11.15 -8.47
CA LEU A 209 15.55 11.27 -7.17
C LEU A 209 17.07 11.13 -7.26
N ILE A 210 17.58 10.16 -8.03
CA ILE A 210 19.02 10.00 -8.28
C ILE A 210 19.58 11.25 -8.97
N GLN A 211 18.90 11.78 -9.98
CA GLN A 211 19.31 13.01 -10.67
C GLN A 211 19.35 14.22 -9.72
N SER A 212 18.41 14.33 -8.79
CA SER A 212 18.36 15.41 -7.79
C SER A 212 19.59 15.41 -6.89
N MET A 213 20.17 14.22 -6.63
CA MET A 213 21.33 14.08 -5.74
C MET A 213 22.59 14.79 -6.23
N LYS A 214 22.66 15.22 -7.51
CA LYS A 214 23.74 16.12 -7.99
C LYS A 214 23.83 17.40 -7.15
N ASN A 215 22.68 17.92 -6.73
CA ASN A 215 22.54 19.20 -6.05
C ASN A 215 22.13 19.05 -4.57
N VAL A 216 22.22 17.84 -4.01
CA VAL A 216 21.88 17.56 -2.60
C VAL A 216 23.16 17.30 -1.81
N ASP A 217 23.30 17.93 -0.67
CA ASP A 217 24.35 17.66 0.32
C ASP A 217 23.86 16.66 1.36
N GLY A 218 23.90 15.36 0.99
CA GLY A 218 23.44 14.25 1.82
C GLY A 218 23.61 12.91 1.12
N THR A 219 23.33 11.83 1.83
CA THR A 219 23.45 10.46 1.32
C THR A 219 22.06 9.83 1.12
N LEU A 220 21.80 9.28 -0.07
CA LEU A 220 20.56 8.57 -0.38
C LEU A 220 20.74 7.07 -0.19
N LEU A 221 19.91 6.49 0.67
CA LEU A 221 19.72 5.05 0.80
C LEU A 221 18.44 4.65 0.07
N LEU A 222 18.57 3.87 -1.01
CA LEU A 222 17.45 3.37 -1.79
C LEU A 222 17.27 1.88 -1.52
N VAL A 223 16.18 1.54 -0.84
CA VAL A 223 15.86 0.16 -0.43
C VAL A 223 14.77 -0.42 -1.33
N GLY A 224 15.04 -1.59 -1.86
CA GLY A 224 14.11 -2.34 -2.68
C GLY A 224 14.75 -3.06 -3.85
N THR A 225 13.97 -3.89 -4.53
CA THR A 225 14.38 -4.68 -5.69
C THR A 225 13.42 -4.47 -6.86
N GLY A 226 13.88 -4.75 -8.07
CA GLY A 226 13.06 -4.65 -9.26
C GLY A 226 13.88 -4.69 -10.54
N TYR A 227 13.18 -4.73 -11.67
CA TYR A 227 13.82 -4.90 -12.96
C TYR A 227 14.60 -3.66 -13.45
N LEU A 228 14.36 -2.48 -12.84
CA LEU A 228 15.12 -1.27 -13.15
C LEU A 228 16.45 -1.16 -12.41
N GLN A 229 16.87 -2.14 -11.63
CA GLN A 229 18.09 -2.05 -10.82
C GLN A 229 19.33 -1.69 -11.65
N ARG A 230 19.49 -2.28 -12.85
CA ARG A 230 20.64 -1.99 -13.73
C ARG A 230 20.57 -0.60 -14.34
N GLU A 231 19.39 -0.14 -14.72
CA GLU A 231 19.16 1.21 -15.24
C GLU A 231 19.44 2.28 -14.19
N LEU A 232 18.99 2.07 -12.96
CA LEU A 232 19.25 2.98 -11.85
C LEU A 232 20.74 3.02 -11.49
N GLN A 233 21.43 1.87 -11.53
CA GLN A 233 22.88 1.82 -11.33
C GLN A 233 23.64 2.62 -12.42
N ARG A 234 23.19 2.55 -13.67
CA ARG A 234 23.73 3.37 -14.77
C ARG A 234 23.45 4.85 -14.54
N CYS A 235 22.23 5.22 -14.13
CA CYS A 235 21.86 6.59 -13.83
C CYS A 235 22.74 7.20 -12.72
N ILE A 236 23.09 6.43 -11.68
CA ILE A 236 24.02 6.83 -10.61
C ILE A 236 25.38 7.19 -11.18
N GLN A 237 25.91 6.37 -12.10
CA GLN A 237 27.20 6.61 -12.75
C GLN A 237 27.16 7.83 -13.68
N GLU A 238 26.14 7.96 -14.53
CA GLU A 238 25.94 9.09 -15.44
C GLU A 238 25.76 10.42 -14.69
N CYS A 239 25.14 10.36 -13.50
CA CYS A 239 24.99 11.51 -12.63
C CYS A 239 26.24 11.83 -11.80
N SER A 240 27.24 10.96 -11.76
CA SER A 240 28.45 11.09 -10.94
C SER A 240 28.13 11.25 -9.44
N VAL A 241 27.18 10.43 -8.92
CA VAL A 241 26.72 10.47 -7.53
C VAL A 241 26.92 9.14 -6.79
N GLN A 242 27.83 8.30 -7.27
CA GLN A 242 28.10 6.98 -6.69
C GLN A 242 28.60 7.00 -5.25
N ASP A 243 29.22 8.10 -4.83
CA ASP A 243 29.75 8.26 -3.47
C ASP A 243 28.66 8.58 -2.45
N LYS A 244 27.45 8.94 -2.90
CA LYS A 244 26.34 9.37 -2.04
C LYS A 244 24.97 8.75 -2.36
N VAL A 245 24.91 7.79 -3.31
CA VAL A 245 23.67 7.05 -3.61
C VAL A 245 23.94 5.57 -3.53
N HIS A 246 23.25 4.89 -2.61
CA HIS A 246 23.43 3.47 -2.33
C HIS A 246 22.15 2.68 -2.61
N LEU A 247 22.22 1.72 -3.56
CA LEU A 247 21.16 0.75 -3.80
C LEU A 247 21.36 -0.44 -2.86
N LEU A 248 20.56 -0.53 -1.79
CA LEU A 248 20.75 -1.53 -0.73
C LEU A 248 20.10 -2.89 -1.04
N GLY A 249 19.27 -2.96 -2.10
CA GLY A 249 18.52 -4.17 -2.39
C GLY A 249 17.39 -4.43 -1.41
N HIS A 250 17.08 -5.70 -1.15
CA HIS A 250 16.10 -6.10 -0.14
C HIS A 250 16.71 -5.99 1.25
N VAL A 251 15.93 -5.46 2.18
CA VAL A 251 16.27 -5.35 3.60
C VAL A 251 15.15 -6.01 4.40
N ASP A 252 15.48 -6.95 5.28
CA ASP A 252 14.50 -7.71 6.06
C ASP A 252 13.83 -6.85 7.14
N ASP A 253 14.61 -6.05 7.89
CA ASP A 253 14.10 -5.08 8.86
C ASP A 253 14.42 -3.65 8.39
N ILE A 254 13.39 -2.97 7.92
CA ILE A 254 13.51 -1.59 7.41
C ILE A 254 13.44 -0.53 8.53
N ALA A 255 12.94 -0.88 9.71
CA ALA A 255 12.71 0.09 10.78
C ALA A 255 13.99 0.83 11.24
N PRO A 256 15.17 0.19 11.36
CA PRO A 256 16.42 0.91 11.66
C PRO A 256 16.79 1.97 10.62
N TYR A 257 16.50 1.75 9.34
CA TYR A 257 16.78 2.71 8.27
C TYR A 257 15.88 3.95 8.34
N TYR A 258 14.58 3.76 8.62
CA TYR A 258 13.70 4.91 8.90
C TYR A 258 14.21 5.73 10.09
N ARG A 259 14.62 5.07 11.18
CA ARG A 259 15.12 5.74 12.39
C ARG A 259 16.45 6.45 12.18
N ALA A 260 17.32 5.93 11.30
CA ALA A 260 18.58 6.54 10.96
C ALA A 260 18.42 7.79 10.08
N SER A 261 17.35 7.85 9.30
CA SER A 261 17.17 8.84 8.25
C SER A 261 16.64 10.18 8.78
N SER A 262 17.06 11.26 8.13
CA SER A 262 16.60 12.62 8.39
C SER A 262 15.33 12.96 7.62
N ILE A 263 15.16 12.37 6.44
CA ILE A 263 14.09 12.67 5.48
C ILE A 263 13.72 11.37 4.77
N PHE A 264 12.44 11.21 4.47
CA PHE A 264 11.96 10.18 3.56
C PHE A 264 11.47 10.80 2.25
N VAL A 265 11.83 10.22 1.11
CA VAL A 265 11.41 10.72 -0.22
C VAL A 265 10.60 9.66 -0.94
N LEU A 266 9.39 10.01 -1.41
CA LEU A 266 8.54 9.21 -2.28
C LEU A 266 8.38 9.92 -3.63
N PRO A 267 9.28 9.70 -4.62
CA PRO A 267 9.32 10.46 -5.86
C PRO A 267 8.40 9.90 -6.95
N SER A 268 7.32 9.23 -6.57
CA SER A 268 6.42 8.56 -7.52
C SER A 268 5.83 9.53 -8.54
N ILE A 269 5.73 9.09 -9.81
CA ILE A 269 5.39 9.98 -10.93
C ILE A 269 3.99 9.76 -11.51
N THR A 270 3.30 8.72 -11.09
CA THR A 270 1.95 8.42 -11.59
C THR A 270 1.02 7.92 -10.51
N ARG A 271 -0.29 7.95 -10.77
CA ARG A 271 -1.33 7.40 -9.88
C ARG A 271 -1.26 5.88 -9.66
N ALA A 272 -0.32 5.18 -10.30
CA ALA A 272 0.01 3.79 -9.95
C ALA A 272 0.49 3.65 -8.51
N GLU A 273 1.03 4.73 -7.92
CA GLU A 273 1.18 4.89 -6.49
C GLU A 273 -0.13 5.38 -5.89
N ALA A 274 -1.02 4.46 -5.54
CA ALA A 274 -2.35 4.83 -5.11
C ALA A 274 -2.39 5.57 -3.76
N PHE A 275 -1.50 5.20 -2.81
CA PHE A 275 -1.52 5.74 -1.46
C PHE A 275 -0.13 5.99 -0.85
N GLY A 276 0.86 5.14 -1.18
CA GLY A 276 2.23 5.28 -0.69
C GLY A 276 2.39 4.84 0.77
N VAL A 277 2.08 3.57 1.08
CA VAL A 277 2.14 3.00 2.45
C VAL A 277 3.48 3.28 3.14
N VAL A 278 4.59 3.18 2.40
CA VAL A 278 5.95 3.43 2.92
C VAL A 278 6.15 4.84 3.50
N GLN A 279 5.40 5.84 3.06
CA GLN A 279 5.47 7.17 3.69
C GLN A 279 4.80 7.19 5.07
N MET A 280 3.80 6.34 5.32
CA MET A 280 3.22 6.22 6.66
C MET A 280 4.20 5.58 7.65
N GLU A 281 5.00 4.61 7.20
CA GLU A 281 6.10 4.01 8.00
C GLU A 281 7.14 5.07 8.39
N ALA A 282 7.53 5.90 7.43
CA ALA A 282 8.42 7.04 7.68
C ALA A 282 7.80 8.07 8.65
N MET A 283 6.53 8.41 8.46
CA MET A 283 5.79 9.31 9.36
C MET A 283 5.70 8.73 10.77
N ALA A 284 5.45 7.42 10.92
CA ALA A 284 5.45 6.75 12.22
C ALA A 284 6.80 6.83 12.93
N SER A 285 7.89 6.83 12.15
CA SER A 285 9.25 7.05 12.67
C SER A 285 9.53 8.52 13.04
N GLY A 286 8.62 9.44 12.71
CA GLY A 286 8.75 10.87 13.02
C GLY A 286 9.69 11.63 12.11
N ILE A 287 9.90 11.16 10.89
CA ILE A 287 10.68 11.85 9.86
C ILE A 287 9.75 12.51 8.83
N PRO A 288 10.06 13.73 8.36
CA PRO A 288 9.24 14.42 7.37
C PRO A 288 9.37 13.78 6.00
N ILE A 289 8.35 13.98 5.19
CA ILE A 289 8.22 13.41 3.86
C ILE A 289 8.50 14.46 2.79
N VAL A 290 9.23 14.09 1.75
CA VAL A 290 9.16 14.77 0.45
C VAL A 290 8.44 13.84 -0.52
N ASN A 291 7.29 14.26 -1.03
CA ASN A 291 6.50 13.51 -1.98
C ASN A 291 6.15 14.35 -3.23
N THR A 292 5.49 13.73 -4.18
CA THR A 292 5.12 14.36 -5.45
C THR A 292 3.62 14.61 -5.54
N ASP A 293 3.22 15.67 -6.25
CA ASP A 293 1.83 16.05 -6.50
C ASP A 293 1.22 15.23 -7.64
N ILE A 294 0.95 13.97 -7.36
CA ILE A 294 0.28 13.05 -8.29
C ILE A 294 -1.21 12.91 -7.95
N PRO A 295 -2.08 12.57 -8.92
CA PRO A 295 -3.53 12.45 -8.70
C PRO A 295 -3.88 11.13 -7.97
N SER A 296 -3.41 10.99 -6.73
CA SER A 296 -3.60 9.81 -5.87
C SER A 296 -3.63 10.20 -4.39
N GLY A 297 -3.68 9.23 -3.50
CA GLY A 297 -3.64 9.47 -2.05
C GLY A 297 -2.29 9.96 -1.53
N VAL A 298 -1.21 9.92 -2.32
CA VAL A 298 0.15 10.30 -1.86
C VAL A 298 0.18 11.69 -1.20
N PRO A 299 -0.30 12.79 -1.83
CA PRO A 299 -0.28 14.10 -1.19
C PRO A 299 -1.39 14.30 -0.12
N GLU A 300 -2.34 13.37 0.00
CA GLU A 300 -3.30 13.38 1.11
C GLU A 300 -2.74 12.73 2.37
N VAL A 301 -1.86 11.73 2.24
CA VAL A 301 -1.21 11.08 3.39
C VAL A 301 -0.23 12.04 4.03
N SER A 302 0.73 12.57 3.27
CA SER A 302 1.65 13.61 3.78
C SER A 302 1.34 14.94 3.10
N VAL A 303 0.86 15.89 3.91
CA VAL A 303 0.33 17.18 3.48
C VAL A 303 1.44 18.22 3.42
N HIS A 304 1.54 18.93 2.31
CA HIS A 304 2.50 20.01 2.08
C HIS A 304 2.49 21.06 3.20
N GLY A 305 3.65 21.39 3.74
CA GLY A 305 3.82 22.40 4.80
C GLY A 305 3.33 21.98 6.18
N GLN A 306 2.72 20.78 6.32
CA GLN A 306 2.23 20.26 7.60
C GLN A 306 3.01 19.05 8.10
N THR A 307 3.23 18.07 7.23
CA THR A 307 3.91 16.81 7.56
C THR A 307 5.08 16.51 6.63
N GLY A 308 5.31 17.36 5.66
CA GLY A 308 6.35 17.25 4.67
C GLY A 308 6.22 18.31 3.59
N LEU A 309 6.93 18.12 2.49
CA LEU A 309 6.91 18.97 1.31
C LEU A 309 6.45 18.16 0.09
N THR A 310 5.58 18.76 -0.72
CA THR A 310 5.11 18.17 -1.96
C THR A 310 5.66 18.96 -3.14
N VAL A 311 6.23 18.27 -4.12
CA VAL A 311 6.86 18.87 -5.31
C VAL A 311 6.21 18.32 -6.59
N PRO A 312 6.38 18.97 -7.76
CA PRO A 312 5.95 18.40 -9.03
C PRO A 312 6.61 17.03 -9.28
N PRO A 313 5.91 16.05 -9.89
CA PRO A 313 6.54 14.82 -10.33
C PRO A 313 7.54 15.08 -11.45
N GLU A 314 8.51 14.18 -11.63
CA GLU A 314 9.54 14.25 -12.70
C GLU A 314 10.41 15.52 -12.66
N ASP A 315 10.52 16.18 -11.50
CA ASP A 315 11.30 17.41 -11.32
C ASP A 315 12.47 17.20 -10.33
N PRO A 316 13.67 16.84 -10.81
CA PRO A 316 14.85 16.67 -9.96
C PRO A 316 15.29 17.96 -9.26
N VAL A 317 15.01 19.14 -9.84
CA VAL A 317 15.40 20.43 -9.24
C VAL A 317 14.51 20.74 -8.04
N ALA A 318 13.20 20.59 -8.18
CA ALA A 318 12.26 20.77 -7.08
C ALA A 318 12.51 19.75 -5.96
N LEU A 319 12.82 18.47 -6.30
CA LEU A 319 13.22 17.47 -5.32
C LEU A 319 14.46 17.91 -4.54
N ALA A 320 15.53 18.35 -5.22
CA ALA A 320 16.76 18.81 -4.58
C ALA A 320 16.52 19.99 -3.64
N GLN A 321 15.74 20.97 -4.07
CA GLN A 321 15.38 22.14 -3.26
C GLN A 321 14.62 21.76 -1.99
N ALA A 322 13.61 20.90 -2.10
CA ALA A 322 12.83 20.44 -0.97
C ALA A 322 13.66 19.60 0.02
N ILE A 323 14.52 18.73 -0.49
CA ILE A 323 15.43 17.91 0.32
C ILE A 323 16.41 18.82 1.08
N ASN A 324 17.12 19.73 0.40
CA ASN A 324 18.07 20.63 1.03
C ASN A 324 17.40 21.53 2.07
N LEU A 325 16.21 22.09 1.78
CA LEU A 325 15.46 22.89 2.74
C LEU A 325 15.24 22.14 4.06
N LEU A 326 14.90 20.85 3.98
CA LEU A 326 14.70 20.05 5.18
C LEU A 326 16.01 19.61 5.83
N LEU A 327 17.08 19.35 5.05
CA LEU A 327 18.39 18.98 5.59
C LEU A 327 19.07 20.15 6.30
N ASP A 328 18.87 21.38 5.83
CA ASP A 328 19.49 22.59 6.34
C ASP A 328 18.69 23.27 7.46
N ASN A 329 17.44 22.85 7.69
CA ASN A 329 16.57 23.45 8.70
C ASN A 329 16.06 22.40 9.71
N ASP A 330 16.85 22.20 10.78
CA ASP A 330 16.54 21.25 11.85
C ASP A 330 15.20 21.53 12.54
N THR A 331 14.88 22.80 12.76
CA THR A 331 13.63 23.21 13.40
C THR A 331 12.43 22.80 12.54
N LEU A 332 12.44 23.15 11.26
CA LEU A 332 11.39 22.78 10.32
C LEU A 332 11.27 21.24 10.20
N ARG A 333 12.41 20.55 10.09
CA ARG A 333 12.47 19.09 10.00
C ARG A 333 11.82 18.43 11.20
N GLN A 334 12.13 18.88 12.41
CA GLN A 334 11.56 18.36 13.66
C GLN A 334 10.07 18.67 13.77
N GLN A 335 9.64 19.89 13.41
CA GLN A 335 8.22 20.27 13.43
C GLN A 335 7.39 19.41 12.50
N LEU A 336 7.81 19.27 11.24
CA LEU A 336 7.09 18.47 10.24
C LEU A 336 7.11 16.98 10.60
N GLY A 337 8.22 16.46 11.11
CA GLY A 337 8.35 15.07 11.55
C GLY A 337 7.45 14.74 12.74
N ALA A 338 7.37 15.63 13.74
CA ALA A 338 6.47 15.47 14.88
C ALA A 338 5.00 15.49 14.45
N ALA A 339 4.63 16.41 13.56
CA ALA A 339 3.30 16.49 12.98
C ALA A 339 2.96 15.25 12.13
N ALA A 340 3.94 14.73 11.37
CA ALA A 340 3.81 13.51 10.59
C ALA A 340 3.51 12.31 11.49
N ARG A 341 4.25 12.12 12.58
CA ARG A 341 4.00 11.05 13.56
C ARG A 341 2.61 11.16 14.17
N LYS A 342 2.24 12.36 14.62
CA LYS A 342 0.90 12.57 15.18
C LYS A 342 -0.18 12.20 14.17
N ARG A 343 -0.07 12.68 12.93
CA ARG A 343 -1.06 12.41 11.88
C ARG A 343 -1.23 10.92 11.58
N VAL A 344 -0.13 10.15 11.49
CA VAL A 344 -0.26 8.71 11.21
C VAL A 344 -0.93 7.97 12.37
N GLN A 345 -0.65 8.35 13.61
CA GLN A 345 -1.31 7.76 14.79
C GLN A 345 -2.81 8.09 14.82
N ASP A 346 -3.19 9.33 14.53
CA ASP A 346 -4.57 9.79 14.61
C ASP A 346 -5.43 9.29 13.44
N GLU A 347 -4.87 9.17 12.22
CA GLU A 347 -5.63 8.96 10.99
C GLU A 347 -5.35 7.62 10.28
N PHE A 348 -4.11 7.10 10.39
CA PHE A 348 -3.61 6.01 9.57
C PHE A 348 -3.09 4.82 10.39
N SER A 349 -3.53 4.67 11.64
CA SER A 349 -3.25 3.45 12.38
C SER A 349 -4.14 2.29 11.90
N ALA A 350 -3.65 1.05 12.05
CA ALA A 350 -4.40 -0.15 11.70
C ALA A 350 -5.73 -0.22 12.45
N GLU A 351 -5.74 0.20 13.74
CA GLU A 351 -6.94 0.25 14.57
C GLU A 351 -7.99 1.20 13.98
N LYS A 352 -7.60 2.40 13.54
CA LYS A 352 -8.52 3.37 12.92
C LYS A 352 -9.10 2.87 11.61
N MET A 353 -8.28 2.25 10.78
CA MET A 353 -8.74 1.62 9.54
C MET A 353 -9.78 0.53 9.82
N VAL A 354 -9.51 -0.34 10.80
CA VAL A 354 -10.43 -1.41 11.19
C VAL A 354 -11.70 -0.85 11.79
N GLU A 355 -11.63 0.11 12.71
CA GLU A 355 -12.80 0.78 13.32
C GLU A 355 -13.74 1.34 12.24
N ARG A 356 -13.19 2.08 11.27
CA ARG A 356 -13.97 2.63 10.14
C ARG A 356 -14.58 1.54 9.25
N THR A 357 -13.85 0.46 9.04
CA THR A 357 -14.33 -0.69 8.24
C THR A 357 -15.46 -1.43 8.96
N LEU A 358 -15.35 -1.64 10.28
CA LEU A 358 -16.38 -2.28 11.08
C LEU A 358 -17.67 -1.47 11.10
N LYS A 359 -17.55 -0.14 11.25
CA LYS A 359 -18.70 0.76 11.17
C LYS A 359 -19.42 0.64 9.81
N LEU A 360 -18.68 0.59 8.72
CA LEU A 360 -19.27 0.38 7.39
C LEU A 360 -19.98 -0.99 7.29
N TYR A 361 -19.42 -2.05 7.89
CA TYR A 361 -20.09 -3.35 7.91
C TYR A 361 -21.44 -3.30 8.65
N GLU A 362 -21.47 -2.61 9.79
CA GLU A 362 -22.71 -2.41 10.56
C GLU A 362 -23.76 -1.62 9.77
N GLU A 363 -23.35 -0.54 9.10
CA GLU A 363 -24.21 0.26 8.22
C GLU A 363 -24.81 -0.60 7.11
N VAL A 364 -23.97 -1.36 6.37
CA VAL A 364 -24.40 -2.23 5.28
C VAL A 364 -25.36 -3.34 5.77
N MET A 365 -25.12 -3.88 6.96
CA MET A 365 -26.02 -4.90 7.54
C MET A 365 -27.36 -4.31 7.98
N ALA A 366 -27.37 -3.06 8.49
CA ALA A 366 -28.59 -2.37 8.92
C ALA A 366 -29.53 -1.97 7.77
N GLU A 367 -28.98 -1.62 6.59
CA GLU A 367 -29.76 -1.28 5.38
C GLU A 367 -30.62 -2.45 4.84
N SER A 368 -30.63 -3.60 5.50
CA SER A 368 -31.30 -4.84 5.07
C SER A 368 -32.59 -5.11 5.85
N VAL A 369 -32.99 -4.23 6.76
CA VAL A 369 -34.23 -4.23 7.54
C VAL A 369 -35.15 -3.15 6.96
#